data_90fb0f98d82d80cd9c686f8cde375737
#
_entry.id   90fb0f98d82d80cd9c686f8cde375737
#
_cell.length_a   1.000
_cell.length_b   1.000
_cell.length_c   1.000
_cell.angle_alpha   90.00
_cell.angle_beta   90.00
_cell.angle_gamma   90.00
#
_symmetry.space_group_name_H-M   'P 1'
#
loop_
_entity.id
_entity.type
_entity.pdbx_description
1 polymer ?
#
loop_
_entity_poly.entity_id
_entity_poly.type
_entity_poly.pdbx_seq_one_letter_code
_entity_poly.pdbx_strand_id
1 'polypeptide(L)'
;MEDLQSLRAKIDQIDRQIAQLFCQRMAVTRQVGEYKAAHGLPVLDVAREKQVLAAKAALVGDELRADITTLFETIMALSRRQQQALVMDNG
;
A
#
# COMPACT_ATOMS: atom_id res chain seq x y z
N MET A 1 23.88 -14.33 -20.57
CA MET A 1 23.13 -14.40 -19.33
C MET A 1 23.84 -13.59 -18.25
N GLU A 2 23.13 -12.76 -17.52
CA GLU A 2 23.73 -12.01 -16.44
C GLU A 2 24.04 -12.92 -15.26
N ASP A 3 25.11 -12.61 -14.53
CA ASP A 3 25.43 -13.36 -13.33
C ASP A 3 24.51 -12.99 -12.16
N LEU A 4 24.54 -13.79 -11.11
CA LEU A 4 23.69 -13.62 -9.93
C LEU A 4 23.93 -12.27 -9.25
N GLN A 5 25.17 -11.81 -9.21
CA GLN A 5 25.52 -10.54 -8.56
C GLN A 5 24.91 -9.34 -9.29
N SER A 6 24.94 -9.35 -10.63
CA SER A 6 24.29 -8.31 -11.44
C SER A 6 22.79 -8.30 -11.26
N LEU A 7 22.16 -9.47 -11.21
CA LEU A 7 20.72 -9.60 -10.99
C LEU A 7 20.33 -9.11 -9.61
N ARG A 8 21.12 -9.42 -8.59
CA ARG A 8 20.87 -8.92 -7.22
C ARG A 8 20.99 -7.41 -7.12
N ALA A 9 21.94 -6.81 -7.83
CA ALA A 9 22.08 -5.36 -7.89
C ALA A 9 20.84 -4.71 -8.50
N LYS A 10 20.25 -5.31 -9.52
CA LYS A 10 19.00 -4.84 -10.13
C LYS A 10 17.85 -4.93 -9.13
N ILE A 11 17.75 -6.04 -8.41
CA ILE A 11 16.73 -6.23 -7.38
C ILE A 11 16.86 -5.16 -6.29
N ASP A 12 18.08 -4.91 -5.82
CA ASP A 12 18.34 -3.90 -4.79
C ASP A 12 17.87 -2.51 -5.22
N GLN A 13 18.09 -2.17 -6.49
CA GLN A 13 17.64 -0.89 -7.03
C GLN A 13 16.10 -0.80 -7.07
N ILE A 14 15.45 -1.88 -7.51
CA ILE A 14 13.99 -1.95 -7.53
C ILE A 14 13.43 -1.86 -6.10
N ASP A 15 14.05 -2.56 -5.17
CA ASP A 15 13.62 -2.57 -3.77
C ASP A 15 13.69 -1.18 -3.15
N ARG A 16 14.71 -0.38 -3.48
CA ARG A 16 14.78 1.02 -3.04
C ARG A 16 13.60 1.82 -3.54
N GLN A 17 13.20 1.62 -4.79
CA GLN A 17 12.04 2.31 -5.37
C GLN A 17 10.75 1.88 -4.66
N ILE A 18 10.60 0.59 -4.38
CA ILE A 18 9.44 0.07 -3.65
C ILE A 18 9.37 0.71 -2.26
N ALA A 19 10.50 0.74 -1.54
CA ALA A 19 10.56 1.34 -0.20
C ALA A 19 10.20 2.82 -0.24
N GLN A 20 10.73 3.57 -1.20
CA GLN A 20 10.44 5.00 -1.35
C GLN A 20 8.96 5.24 -1.66
N LEU A 21 8.39 4.45 -2.57
CA LEU A 21 6.98 4.57 -2.94
C LEU A 21 6.07 4.17 -1.78
N PHE A 22 6.45 3.16 -1.02
CA PHE A 22 5.71 2.78 0.18
C PHE A 22 5.70 3.93 1.20
N CYS A 23 6.84 4.56 1.44
CA CYS A 23 6.91 5.73 2.33
C CYS A 23 6.02 6.87 1.84
N GLN A 24 6.02 7.16 0.54
CA GLN A 24 5.17 8.18 -0.05
C GLN A 24 3.69 7.85 0.13
N ARG A 25 3.32 6.60 -0.13
CA ARG A 25 1.94 6.15 0.05
C ARG A 25 1.50 6.28 1.50
N MET A 26 2.33 5.87 2.44
CA MET A 26 2.02 5.99 3.87
C MET A 26 1.90 7.45 4.32
N ALA A 27 2.67 8.35 3.74
CA ALA A 27 2.55 9.79 4.03
C ALA A 27 1.18 10.31 3.58
N VAL A 28 0.71 9.88 2.41
CA VAL A 28 -0.60 10.29 1.88
C VAL A 28 -1.74 9.64 2.67
N THR A 29 -1.63 8.36 3.00
CA THR A 29 -2.67 7.68 3.78
C THR A 29 -2.76 8.23 5.20
N ARG A 30 -1.66 8.78 5.75
CA ARG A 30 -1.71 9.52 7.01
C ARG A 30 -2.61 10.76 6.87
N GLN A 31 -2.47 11.50 5.78
CA GLN A 31 -3.33 12.66 5.51
C GLN A 31 -4.80 12.26 5.37
N VAL A 32 -5.06 11.12 4.73
CA VAL A 32 -6.42 10.55 4.65
C VAL A 32 -6.95 10.24 6.05
N GLY A 33 -6.10 9.65 6.91
CA GLY A 33 -6.48 9.35 8.29
C GLY A 33 -6.79 10.60 9.10
N GLU A 34 -6.00 11.66 8.93
CA GLU A 34 -6.23 12.95 9.58
C GLU A 34 -7.57 13.56 9.12
N TYR A 35 -7.86 13.49 7.82
CA TYR A 35 -9.13 13.95 7.27
C TYR A 35 -10.31 13.17 7.86
N LYS A 36 -10.21 11.85 7.90
CA LYS A 36 -11.26 10.98 8.46
C LYS A 36 -11.50 11.28 9.92
N ALA A 37 -10.44 11.45 10.70
CA ALA A 37 -10.54 11.78 12.13
C ALA A 37 -11.25 13.12 12.32
N ALA A 38 -10.90 14.13 11.52
CA ALA A 38 -11.50 15.46 11.60
C ALA A 38 -12.97 15.47 11.21
N HIS A 39 -13.42 14.56 10.35
CA HIS A 39 -14.78 14.51 9.82
C HIS A 39 -15.63 13.38 10.40
N GLY A 40 -15.10 12.64 11.39
CA GLY A 40 -15.84 11.53 11.99
C GLY A 40 -16.12 10.37 11.06
N LEU A 41 -15.25 10.15 10.04
CA LEU A 41 -15.43 9.08 9.08
C LEU A 41 -14.72 7.81 9.57
N PRO A 42 -15.26 6.62 9.24
CA PRO A 42 -14.60 5.36 9.62
C PRO A 42 -13.31 5.15 8.85
N VAL A 43 -12.33 4.51 9.48
CA VAL A 43 -11.07 4.15 8.84
C VAL A 43 -11.31 3.13 7.72
N LEU A 44 -12.08 2.08 8.01
CA LEU A 44 -12.34 1.03 7.02
C LEU A 44 -13.38 1.52 5.99
N ASP A 45 -13.00 1.43 4.72
CA ASP A 45 -13.87 1.69 3.58
C ASP A 45 -13.80 0.48 2.66
N VAL A 46 -14.71 -0.47 2.86
CA VAL A 46 -14.72 -1.74 2.13
C VAL A 46 -14.86 -1.52 0.62
N ALA A 47 -15.74 -0.60 0.22
CA ALA A 47 -15.98 -0.33 -1.20
C ALA A 47 -14.71 0.22 -1.87
N ARG A 48 -14.02 1.14 -1.20
CA ARG A 48 -12.77 1.70 -1.71
C ARG A 48 -11.67 0.64 -1.80
N GLU A 49 -11.55 -0.23 -0.80
CA GLU A 49 -10.53 -1.29 -0.82
C GLU A 49 -10.76 -2.29 -1.94
N LYS A 50 -12.00 -2.67 -2.20
CA LYS A 50 -12.34 -3.52 -3.34
C LYS A 50 -11.99 -2.85 -4.66
N GLN A 51 -12.27 -1.57 -4.79
CA GLN A 51 -11.92 -0.78 -5.97
C GLN A 51 -10.41 -0.76 -6.21
N VAL A 52 -9.62 -0.53 -5.14
CA VAL A 52 -8.16 -0.53 -5.23
C VAL A 52 -7.65 -1.90 -5.70
N LEU A 53 -8.12 -2.98 -5.09
CA LEU A 53 -7.66 -4.34 -5.45
C LEU A 53 -7.97 -4.64 -6.92
N ALA A 54 -9.17 -4.33 -7.39
CA ALA A 54 -9.55 -4.55 -8.79
C ALA A 54 -8.68 -3.72 -9.73
N ALA A 55 -8.43 -2.46 -9.39
CA ALA A 55 -7.60 -1.56 -10.21
C ALA A 55 -6.15 -2.06 -10.30
N LYS A 56 -5.58 -2.54 -9.19
CA LYS A 56 -4.20 -3.01 -9.17
C LYS A 56 -4.05 -4.35 -9.89
N ALA A 57 -5.03 -5.25 -9.72
CA ALA A 57 -5.03 -6.52 -10.46
C ALA A 57 -5.03 -6.30 -11.98
N ALA A 58 -5.71 -5.25 -12.44
CA ALA A 58 -5.77 -4.91 -13.86
C ALA A 58 -4.43 -4.39 -14.42
N LEU A 59 -3.50 -3.98 -13.57
CA LEU A 59 -2.19 -3.45 -13.98
C LEU A 59 -1.17 -4.54 -14.30
N VAL A 60 -1.44 -5.77 -13.94
CA VAL A 60 -0.48 -6.88 -14.09
C VAL A 60 -1.10 -8.01 -14.89
N GLY A 61 -0.25 -8.89 -15.41
CA GLY A 61 -0.70 -10.09 -16.12
C GLY A 61 -1.26 -11.14 -15.15
N ASP A 62 -1.90 -12.16 -15.72
CA ASP A 62 -2.59 -13.21 -14.96
C ASP A 62 -1.69 -13.89 -13.92
N GLU A 63 -0.41 -14.05 -14.24
CA GLU A 63 0.55 -14.74 -13.37
C GLU A 63 0.77 -14.01 -12.05
N LEU A 64 0.62 -12.70 -12.03
CA LEU A 64 0.91 -11.87 -10.84
C LEU A 64 -0.34 -11.31 -10.18
N ARG A 65 -1.54 -11.60 -10.68
CA ARG A 65 -2.78 -11.02 -10.12
C ARG A 65 -3.03 -11.40 -8.67
N ALA A 66 -2.86 -12.67 -8.34
CA ALA A 66 -3.03 -13.12 -6.95
C ALA A 66 -1.98 -12.48 -6.03
N ASP A 67 -0.74 -12.37 -6.52
CA ASP A 67 0.36 -11.82 -5.73
C ASP A 67 0.19 -10.32 -5.51
N ILE A 68 -0.20 -9.56 -6.55
CA ILE A 68 -0.44 -8.12 -6.39
C ILE A 68 -1.62 -7.85 -5.45
N THR A 69 -2.64 -8.71 -5.48
CA THR A 69 -3.78 -8.61 -4.57
C THR A 69 -3.31 -8.80 -3.13
N THR A 70 -2.53 -9.83 -2.84
CA THR A 70 -1.98 -10.07 -1.51
C THR A 70 -1.11 -8.90 -1.06
N LEU A 71 -0.27 -8.37 -1.94
CA LEU A 71 0.57 -7.21 -1.62
C LEU A 71 -0.27 -6.00 -1.22
N PHE A 72 -1.28 -5.65 -2.00
CA PHE A 72 -2.11 -4.47 -1.71
C PHE A 72 -3.04 -4.69 -0.53
N GLU A 73 -3.51 -5.90 -0.28
CA GLU A 73 -4.23 -6.23 0.96
C GLU A 73 -3.36 -5.92 2.18
N THR A 74 -2.09 -6.31 2.12
CA THR A 74 -1.12 -6.06 3.20
C THR A 74 -0.85 -4.56 3.36
N ILE A 75 -0.61 -3.86 2.26
CA ILE A 75 -0.37 -2.40 2.27
C ILE A 75 -1.57 -1.68 2.88
N MET A 76 -2.79 -2.04 2.48
CA MET A 76 -4.00 -1.42 3.02
C MET A 76 -4.22 -1.75 4.49
N ALA A 77 -3.87 -2.97 4.93
CA ALA A 77 -3.94 -3.32 6.35
C ALA A 77 -2.98 -2.47 7.19
N LEU A 78 -1.77 -2.23 6.68
CA LEU A 78 -0.80 -1.34 7.34
C LEU A 78 -1.29 0.09 7.40
N SER A 79 -1.93 0.57 6.32
CA SER A 79 -2.51 1.91 6.26
C SER A 79 -3.66 2.07 7.26
N ARG A 80 -4.53 1.06 7.41
CA ARG A 80 -5.61 1.08 8.40
C ARG A 80 -5.04 1.14 9.81
N ARG A 81 -4.00 0.37 10.10
CA ARG A 81 -3.34 0.40 11.42
C ARG A 81 -2.80 1.79 11.74
N GLN A 82 -2.16 2.44 10.75
CA GLN A 82 -1.68 3.80 10.88
C GLN A 82 -2.81 4.78 11.18
N GLN A 83 -3.92 4.69 10.43
CA GLN A 83 -5.06 5.59 10.57
C GLN A 83 -5.82 5.37 11.88
N GLN A 84 -5.91 4.13 12.33
CA GLN A 84 -6.55 3.81 13.61
C GLN A 84 -5.79 4.41 14.78
N ALA A 85 -4.47 4.42 14.73
CA ALA A 85 -3.64 5.07 15.74
C ALA A 85 -3.93 6.58 15.80
N LEU A 86 -4.12 7.22 14.64
CA LEU A 86 -4.48 8.65 14.59
C LEU A 86 -5.84 8.93 15.19
N VAL A 87 -6.82 8.09 14.92
CA VAL A 87 -8.18 8.23 15.48
C VAL A 87 -8.15 8.05 16.99
N MET A 88 -7.40 7.08 17.49
CA MET A 88 -7.26 6.84 18.94
C MET A 88 -6.58 8.02 19.64
N ASP A 89 -5.55 8.62 19.02
CA ASP A 89 -4.86 9.77 19.59
C ASP A 89 -5.74 11.01 19.67
N ASN A 90 -6.72 11.14 18.78
CA ASN A 90 -7.62 12.28 18.70
C ASN A 90 -8.95 12.05 19.44
N GLY A 91 -9.15 10.81 19.83
CA GLY A 91 -10.38 10.42 20.52
C GLY A 91 -10.22 10.41 22.01
#